data_badf26d580b02feb921565ad6510419b
#
_entry.id   badf26d580b02feb921565ad6510419b
#
_cell.length_a   1.000
_cell.length_b   1.000
_cell.length_c   1.000
_cell.angle_alpha   90.00
_cell.angle_beta   90.00
_cell.angle_gamma   90.00
#
_symmetry.space_group_name_H-M   'P 1'
#
loop_
_entity.id
_entity.type
_entity.pdbx_description
1 polymer ?
#
loop_
_entity_poly.entity_id
_entity_poly.type
_entity_poly.pdbx_seq_one_letter_code
_entity_poly.pdbx_strand_id
1 'polypeptide(L)'
;MTTMNDNSPVVQPLALEPDCLPYLRKPVVLGLSGGRDSVALLRLLVQLGCQVHALHVHHGIRTVDADADAAFCARLCEQLEVPFELQKIDVPTLSAEQSVSMETAGRHARRWLLAAAARRCKGCVVALAHHADDQAETVLFRLARGAAGMRGMQPVRQTGSITWIRPLLSCRREEITAWLQQIGQPWRDDATNAVPDVARNSLRLEVIPTLNKALGRDVTPILNRSARLQGETLEALEAALAALPSKDPQGRLYLPFVWEQPHALQKAIIRHYLQENAVADISEELVLAVQAILPADAPNARVNLPRDRQACRRERRLVITSK
;
A
#
# COMPACT_ATOMS: atom_id res chain seq x y z
N MET A 1 -10.52 -51.50 18.97
CA MET A 1 -9.67 -50.46 18.36
C MET A 1 -10.39 -49.93 17.14
N THR A 2 -11.15 -48.86 17.31
CA THR A 2 -11.92 -48.20 16.23
C THR A 2 -11.06 -47.06 15.72
N THR A 3 -10.46 -47.27 14.56
CA THR A 3 -9.76 -46.18 13.84
C THR A 3 -10.80 -45.18 13.36
N MET A 4 -10.85 -44.01 14.01
CA MET A 4 -11.57 -42.89 13.49
C MET A 4 -10.89 -42.46 12.17
N ASN A 5 -11.58 -42.74 11.08
CA ASN A 5 -11.25 -42.18 9.78
C ASN A 5 -11.55 -40.64 9.87
N ASP A 6 -10.53 -39.84 10.11
CA ASP A 6 -10.63 -38.39 10.03
C ASP A 6 -10.68 -38.00 8.56
N ASN A 7 -11.89 -38.09 7.98
CA ASN A 7 -12.19 -37.73 6.61
C ASN A 7 -12.68 -36.27 6.55
N SER A 8 -12.10 -35.41 7.37
CA SER A 8 -12.34 -33.97 7.26
C SER A 8 -11.82 -33.51 5.89
N PRO A 9 -12.62 -32.84 5.07
CA PRO A 9 -12.18 -32.36 3.77
C PRO A 9 -10.99 -31.44 3.98
N VAL A 10 -9.85 -31.76 3.35
CA VAL A 10 -8.66 -30.89 3.35
C VAL A 10 -9.05 -29.57 2.67
N VAL A 11 -9.36 -28.57 3.48
CA VAL A 11 -9.70 -27.24 3.01
C VAL A 11 -8.44 -26.64 2.36
N GLN A 12 -8.50 -26.41 1.04
CA GLN A 12 -7.38 -25.79 0.36
C GLN A 12 -7.19 -24.35 0.88
N PRO A 13 -5.96 -23.97 1.26
CA PRO A 13 -5.68 -22.61 1.68
C PRO A 13 -5.88 -21.61 0.54
N LEU A 14 -6.20 -20.36 0.89
CA LEU A 14 -6.25 -19.27 -0.09
C LEU A 14 -4.90 -19.12 -0.80
N ALA A 15 -4.95 -18.83 -2.09
CA ALA A 15 -3.75 -18.57 -2.87
C ALA A 15 -3.13 -17.22 -2.45
N LEU A 16 -1.95 -17.28 -1.86
CA LEU A 16 -1.22 -16.06 -1.48
C LEU A 16 -0.54 -15.41 -2.68
N GLU A 17 -0.37 -14.11 -2.60
CA GLU A 17 0.41 -13.33 -3.55
C GLU A 17 1.87 -13.84 -3.57
N PRO A 18 2.38 -14.33 -4.73
CA PRO A 18 3.69 -15.00 -4.80
C PRO A 18 4.84 -14.10 -4.32
N ASP A 19 4.81 -12.81 -4.62
CA ASP A 19 5.85 -11.86 -4.23
C ASP A 19 5.96 -11.70 -2.71
N CYS A 20 4.92 -12.06 -1.96
CA CYS A 20 4.92 -11.99 -0.50
C CYS A 20 5.57 -13.22 0.16
N LEU A 21 5.62 -14.37 -0.52
CA LEU A 21 6.08 -15.65 0.06
C LEU A 21 7.49 -15.60 0.69
N PRO A 22 8.51 -14.96 0.07
CA PRO A 22 9.84 -14.87 0.68
C PRO A 22 9.85 -14.13 2.02
N TYR A 23 8.91 -13.22 2.21
CA TYR A 23 8.80 -12.38 3.42
C TYR A 23 8.07 -13.08 4.56
N LEU A 24 7.27 -14.11 4.30
CA LEU A 24 6.55 -14.89 5.32
C LEU A 24 7.46 -15.79 6.19
N ARG A 25 8.72 -15.94 5.80
CA ARG A 25 9.76 -16.58 6.62
C ARG A 25 10.26 -15.69 7.77
N LYS A 26 9.94 -14.40 7.73
CA LYS A 26 10.27 -13.41 8.77
C LYS A 26 9.12 -13.30 9.76
N PRO A 27 9.36 -12.82 10.99
CA PRO A 27 8.28 -12.48 11.89
C PRO A 27 7.36 -11.42 11.26
N VAL A 28 6.06 -11.57 11.45
CA VAL A 28 5.03 -10.74 10.81
C VAL A 28 4.27 -9.92 11.86
N VAL A 29 4.23 -8.63 11.73
CA VAL A 29 3.29 -7.76 12.46
C VAL A 29 2.04 -7.64 11.61
N LEU A 30 0.90 -8.13 12.12
CA LEU A 30 -0.38 -8.11 11.43
C LEU A 30 -1.30 -7.04 12.02
N GLY A 31 -1.84 -6.16 11.19
CA GLY A 31 -2.95 -5.28 11.58
C GLY A 31 -4.26 -6.07 11.63
N LEU A 32 -4.75 -6.37 12.83
CA LEU A 32 -5.95 -7.16 13.07
C LEU A 32 -7.13 -6.25 13.47
N SER A 33 -8.11 -6.08 12.59
CA SER A 33 -9.31 -5.27 12.87
C SER A 33 -10.47 -6.08 13.47
N GLY A 34 -10.44 -7.40 13.37
CA GLY A 34 -11.56 -8.29 13.68
C GLY A 34 -12.49 -8.55 12.49
N GLY A 35 -12.40 -7.73 11.45
CA GLY A 35 -13.14 -7.93 10.21
C GLY A 35 -12.63 -9.11 9.39
N ARG A 36 -13.50 -9.61 8.49
CA ARG A 36 -13.31 -10.81 7.67
C ARG A 36 -11.89 -10.95 7.09
N ASP A 37 -11.40 -9.92 6.40
CA ASP A 37 -10.15 -10.01 5.64
C ASP A 37 -8.93 -10.11 6.57
N SER A 38 -8.95 -9.37 7.70
CA SER A 38 -7.88 -9.41 8.70
C SER A 38 -7.86 -10.74 9.48
N VAL A 39 -9.04 -11.30 9.77
CA VAL A 39 -9.19 -12.62 10.40
C VAL A 39 -8.72 -13.72 9.46
N ALA A 40 -9.08 -13.64 8.19
CA ALA A 40 -8.60 -14.59 7.18
C ALA A 40 -7.08 -14.58 7.06
N LEU A 41 -6.47 -13.39 7.02
CA LEU A 41 -5.01 -13.30 6.94
C LEU A 41 -4.34 -13.87 8.21
N LEU A 42 -4.89 -13.61 9.40
CA LEU A 42 -4.38 -14.18 10.65
C LEU A 42 -4.41 -15.70 10.61
N ARG A 43 -5.58 -16.29 10.30
CA ARG A 43 -5.77 -17.75 10.23
C ARG A 43 -4.81 -18.41 9.24
N LEU A 44 -4.67 -17.79 8.07
CA LEU A 44 -3.80 -18.29 7.01
C LEU A 44 -2.32 -18.26 7.43
N LEU A 45 -1.85 -17.15 8.02
CA LEU A 45 -0.48 -17.03 8.50
C LEU A 45 -0.17 -18.05 9.61
N VAL A 46 -1.11 -18.30 10.54
CA VAL A 46 -0.96 -19.32 11.58
C VAL A 46 -0.92 -20.71 10.97
N GLN A 47 -1.81 -21.03 10.01
CA GLN A 47 -1.82 -22.33 9.31
C GLN A 47 -0.51 -22.61 8.56
N LEU A 48 0.14 -21.55 8.05
CA LEU A 48 1.45 -21.63 7.39
C LEU A 48 2.64 -21.68 8.36
N GLY A 49 2.40 -21.69 9.68
CA GLY A 49 3.46 -21.71 10.70
C GLY A 49 4.26 -20.42 10.79
N CYS A 50 3.72 -19.28 10.33
CA CYS A 50 4.39 -17.97 10.43
C CYS A 50 4.42 -17.49 11.87
N GLN A 51 5.51 -16.83 12.28
CA GLN A 51 5.58 -16.12 13.55
C GLN A 51 4.79 -14.81 13.44
N VAL A 52 3.59 -14.75 14.00
CA VAL A 52 2.69 -13.60 13.91
C VAL A 52 2.63 -12.86 15.24
N HIS A 53 2.70 -11.52 15.18
CA HIS A 53 2.34 -10.60 16.25
C HIS A 53 1.15 -9.77 15.78
N ALA A 54 -0.02 -9.96 16.40
CA ALA A 54 -1.24 -9.24 16.00
C ALA A 54 -1.35 -7.92 16.75
N LEU A 55 -1.61 -6.83 16.03
CA LEU A 55 -1.84 -5.51 16.59
C LEU A 55 -3.23 -5.01 16.20
N HIS A 56 -4.07 -4.75 17.20
CA HIS A 56 -5.36 -4.09 17.04
C HIS A 56 -5.26 -2.61 17.40
N VAL A 57 -5.81 -1.75 16.55
CA VAL A 57 -5.87 -0.29 16.79
C VAL A 57 -7.30 0.10 17.10
N HIS A 58 -7.54 0.49 18.34
CA HIS A 58 -8.81 1.04 18.80
C HIS A 58 -8.83 2.55 18.53
N HIS A 59 -9.73 3.00 17.66
CA HIS A 59 -9.74 4.37 17.13
C HIS A 59 -10.44 5.42 18.00
N GLY A 60 -11.08 5.04 19.10
CA GLY A 60 -11.77 5.96 20.01
C GLY A 60 -13.10 6.55 19.49
N ILE A 61 -13.59 6.11 18.31
CA ILE A 61 -14.74 6.73 17.63
C ILE A 61 -16.08 6.18 18.11
N ARG A 62 -16.17 4.87 18.39
CA ARG A 62 -17.37 4.16 18.86
C ARG A 62 -16.95 3.22 19.98
N THR A 63 -17.15 3.63 21.24
CA THR A 63 -16.58 2.93 22.39
C THR A 63 -17.09 1.50 22.53
N VAL A 64 -18.40 1.25 22.42
CA VAL A 64 -19.00 -0.08 22.67
C VAL A 64 -18.64 -1.10 21.57
N ASP A 65 -18.78 -0.74 20.30
CA ASP A 65 -18.47 -1.63 19.18
C ASP A 65 -16.96 -1.88 19.08
N ALA A 66 -16.15 -0.83 19.26
CA ALA A 66 -14.70 -0.94 19.21
C ALA A 66 -14.12 -1.75 20.37
N ASP A 67 -14.70 -1.66 21.57
CA ASP A 67 -14.31 -2.51 22.70
C ASP A 67 -14.69 -4.00 22.43
N ALA A 68 -15.84 -4.25 21.80
CA ALA A 68 -16.27 -5.59 21.40
C ALA A 68 -15.35 -6.17 20.30
N ASP A 69 -14.89 -5.35 19.34
CA ASP A 69 -13.93 -5.75 18.31
C ASP A 69 -12.56 -6.09 18.92
N ALA A 70 -12.08 -5.25 19.84
CA ALA A 70 -10.83 -5.49 20.55
C ALA A 70 -10.89 -6.79 21.38
N ALA A 71 -12.02 -7.02 22.11
CA ALA A 71 -12.23 -8.23 22.88
C ALA A 71 -12.33 -9.48 21.99
N PHE A 72 -12.96 -9.38 20.81
CA PHE A 72 -12.99 -10.47 19.82
C PHE A 72 -11.57 -10.81 19.32
N CYS A 73 -10.79 -9.78 18.92
CA CYS A 73 -9.43 -9.96 18.46
C CYS A 73 -8.54 -10.59 19.52
N ALA A 74 -8.65 -10.16 20.79
CA ALA A 74 -7.90 -10.71 21.90
C ALA A 74 -8.20 -12.21 22.11
N ARG A 75 -9.50 -12.58 22.19
CA ARG A 75 -9.91 -14.00 22.32
C ARG A 75 -9.46 -14.86 21.15
N LEU A 76 -9.56 -14.33 19.92
CA LEU A 76 -9.11 -15.06 18.73
C LEU A 76 -7.61 -15.32 18.77
N CYS A 77 -6.81 -14.33 19.17
CA CYS A 77 -5.37 -14.47 19.30
C CYS A 77 -4.99 -15.45 20.44
N GLU A 78 -5.70 -15.42 21.57
CA GLU A 78 -5.54 -16.38 22.66
C GLU A 78 -5.80 -17.82 22.18
N GLN A 79 -6.89 -18.06 21.46
CA GLN A 79 -7.23 -19.38 20.88
C GLN A 79 -6.20 -19.89 19.88
N LEU A 80 -5.51 -18.99 19.19
CA LEU A 80 -4.49 -19.30 18.19
C LEU A 80 -3.06 -19.22 18.72
N GLU A 81 -2.89 -18.97 20.01
CA GLU A 81 -1.57 -18.79 20.68
C GLU A 81 -0.71 -17.71 20.00
N VAL A 82 -1.38 -16.65 19.49
CA VAL A 82 -0.71 -15.52 18.81
C VAL A 82 -0.55 -14.35 19.78
N PRO A 83 0.66 -13.80 19.97
CA PRO A 83 0.88 -12.56 20.72
C PRO A 83 -0.01 -11.42 20.21
N PHE A 84 -0.74 -10.77 21.12
CA PHE A 84 -1.70 -9.72 20.83
C PHE A 84 -1.33 -8.40 21.51
N GLU A 85 -1.37 -7.31 20.75
CA GLU A 85 -1.14 -5.95 21.25
C GLU A 85 -2.36 -5.08 20.93
N LEU A 86 -2.94 -4.43 21.95
CA LEU A 86 -4.00 -3.43 21.80
C LEU A 86 -3.42 -2.02 21.94
N GLN A 87 -3.59 -1.21 20.91
CA GLN A 87 -3.24 0.21 20.92
C GLN A 87 -4.47 1.08 20.84
N LYS A 88 -4.64 2.02 21.77
CA LYS A 88 -5.73 3.00 21.77
C LYS A 88 -5.24 4.33 21.24
N ILE A 89 -6.00 4.96 20.36
CA ILE A 89 -5.69 6.25 19.77
C ILE A 89 -6.95 7.10 19.65
N ASP A 90 -6.84 8.38 19.92
CA ASP A 90 -7.91 9.35 19.75
C ASP A 90 -7.86 9.95 18.34
N VAL A 91 -8.55 9.27 17.41
CA VAL A 91 -8.61 9.71 16.00
C VAL A 91 -9.34 11.04 15.83
N PRO A 92 -10.45 11.35 16.53
CA PRO A 92 -11.05 12.68 16.51
C PRO A 92 -10.07 13.82 16.78
N THR A 93 -9.30 13.73 17.85
CA THR A 93 -8.28 14.75 18.18
C THR A 93 -7.21 14.84 17.10
N LEU A 94 -6.69 13.71 16.61
CA LEU A 94 -5.69 13.70 15.53
C LEU A 94 -6.23 14.30 14.22
N SER A 95 -7.48 14.03 13.88
CA SER A 95 -8.14 14.59 12.69
C SER A 95 -8.18 16.12 12.75
N ALA A 96 -8.54 16.67 13.91
CA ALA A 96 -8.60 18.10 14.15
C ALA A 96 -7.19 18.75 14.11
N GLU A 97 -6.22 18.17 14.81
CA GLU A 97 -4.85 18.68 14.86
C GLU A 97 -4.16 18.69 13.48
N GLN A 98 -4.38 17.65 12.68
CA GLN A 98 -3.75 17.52 11.36
C GLN A 98 -4.57 18.16 10.23
N SER A 99 -5.77 18.66 10.50
CA SER A 99 -6.70 19.23 9.51
C SER A 99 -6.96 18.25 8.34
N VAL A 100 -7.14 16.97 8.65
CA VAL A 100 -7.44 15.90 7.68
C VAL A 100 -8.74 15.18 8.07
N SER A 101 -9.31 14.39 7.15
CA SER A 101 -10.49 13.60 7.46
C SER A 101 -10.20 12.54 8.54
N MET A 102 -11.23 12.16 9.31
CA MET A 102 -11.17 11.07 10.30
C MET A 102 -10.57 9.78 9.75
N GLU A 103 -10.97 9.42 8.53
CA GLU A 103 -10.42 8.25 7.82
C GLU A 103 -8.92 8.38 7.56
N THR A 104 -8.49 9.55 7.07
CA THR A 104 -7.08 9.83 6.80
C THR A 104 -6.26 9.77 8.09
N ALA A 105 -6.75 10.43 9.17
CA ALA A 105 -6.11 10.40 10.49
C ALA A 105 -5.99 8.97 11.03
N GLY A 106 -7.08 8.20 11.00
CA GLY A 106 -7.09 6.79 11.44
C GLY A 106 -6.15 5.91 10.62
N ARG A 107 -6.08 6.12 9.30
CA ARG A 107 -5.15 5.42 8.41
C ARG A 107 -3.70 5.76 8.71
N HIS A 108 -3.37 7.02 8.94
CA HIS A 108 -2.03 7.49 9.32
C HIS A 108 -1.62 6.88 10.66
N ALA A 109 -2.49 6.97 11.66
CA ALA A 109 -2.26 6.42 12.98
C ALA A 109 -2.00 4.90 12.94
N ARG A 110 -2.85 4.14 12.25
CA ARG A 110 -2.68 2.69 12.08
C ARG A 110 -1.33 2.36 11.44
N ARG A 111 -0.97 3.05 10.36
CA ARG A 111 0.31 2.83 9.70
C ARG A 111 1.50 3.14 10.61
N TRP A 112 1.40 4.22 11.36
CA TRP A 112 2.46 4.62 12.30
C TRP A 112 2.64 3.57 13.40
N LEU A 113 1.55 3.10 14.02
CA LEU A 113 1.56 2.08 15.08
C LEU A 113 2.12 0.74 14.59
N LEU A 114 1.67 0.27 13.42
CA LEU A 114 2.19 -0.96 12.81
C LEU A 114 3.69 -0.84 12.48
N ALA A 115 4.13 0.30 11.95
CA ALA A 115 5.53 0.54 11.69
C ALA A 115 6.36 0.60 12.99
N ALA A 116 5.83 1.20 14.04
CA ALA A 116 6.47 1.24 15.36
C ALA A 116 6.61 -0.17 15.97
N ALA A 117 5.57 -1.00 15.88
CA ALA A 117 5.61 -2.40 16.30
C ALA A 117 6.67 -3.19 15.52
N ALA A 118 6.72 -3.04 14.20
CA ALA A 118 7.73 -3.72 13.37
C ALA A 118 9.17 -3.27 13.64
N ARG A 119 9.39 -2.00 14.05
CA ARG A 119 10.73 -1.53 14.47
C ARG A 119 11.16 -2.15 15.81
N ARG A 120 10.23 -2.37 16.75
CA ARG A 120 10.53 -3.06 18.02
C ARG A 120 10.89 -4.54 17.79
N CYS A 121 10.28 -5.17 16.83
CA CYS A 121 10.57 -6.55 16.42
C CYS A 121 11.60 -6.55 15.29
N LYS A 122 12.86 -6.78 15.60
CA LYS A 122 13.95 -6.78 14.61
C LYS A 122 13.69 -7.74 13.46
N GLY A 123 13.72 -7.23 12.22
CA GLY A 123 13.52 -8.03 11.00
C GLY A 123 12.08 -8.35 10.65
N CYS A 124 11.10 -7.85 11.38
CA CYS A 124 9.68 -8.03 11.10
C CYS A 124 9.24 -7.33 9.81
N VAL A 125 8.24 -7.93 9.17
CA VAL A 125 7.48 -7.30 8.09
C VAL A 125 6.08 -6.95 8.58
N VAL A 126 5.42 -5.98 7.94
CA VAL A 126 4.03 -5.62 8.25
C VAL A 126 3.10 -6.20 7.20
N ALA A 127 2.16 -7.04 7.61
CA ALA A 127 1.14 -7.60 6.74
C ALA A 127 -0.18 -6.82 6.83
N LEU A 128 -0.77 -6.54 5.67
CA LEU A 128 -2.06 -5.88 5.52
C LEU A 128 -3.00 -6.78 4.72
N ALA A 129 -4.25 -6.90 5.15
CA ALA A 129 -5.25 -7.79 4.58
C ALA A 129 -6.01 -7.17 3.38
N HIS A 130 -5.34 -6.37 2.55
CA HIS A 130 -5.93 -5.90 1.30
C HIS A 130 -6.08 -7.06 0.31
N HIS A 131 -7.18 -7.08 -0.41
CA HIS A 131 -7.55 -8.14 -1.34
C HIS A 131 -7.80 -7.61 -2.77
N ALA A 132 -8.15 -8.50 -3.71
CA ALA A 132 -8.29 -8.19 -5.12
C ALA A 132 -9.34 -7.12 -5.42
N ASP A 133 -10.44 -7.10 -4.66
CA ASP A 133 -11.49 -6.09 -4.85
C ASP A 133 -11.03 -4.70 -4.37
N ASP A 134 -10.27 -4.62 -3.24
CA ASP A 134 -9.63 -3.35 -2.81
C ASP A 134 -8.64 -2.82 -3.85
N GLN A 135 -7.97 -3.73 -4.56
CA GLN A 135 -7.06 -3.39 -5.65
C GLN A 135 -7.81 -2.72 -6.79
N ALA A 136 -8.93 -3.30 -7.25
CA ALA A 136 -9.77 -2.74 -8.31
C ALA A 136 -10.34 -1.37 -7.92
N GLU A 137 -10.87 -1.23 -6.69
CA GLU A 137 -11.31 0.05 -6.13
C GLU A 137 -10.18 1.09 -6.17
N THR A 138 -8.96 0.70 -5.74
CA THR A 138 -7.79 1.59 -5.73
C THR A 138 -7.38 2.05 -7.11
N VAL A 139 -7.42 1.17 -8.11
CA VAL A 139 -7.11 1.48 -9.51
C VAL A 139 -8.08 2.52 -10.05
N LEU A 140 -9.38 2.29 -9.90
CA LEU A 140 -10.42 3.20 -10.38
C LEU A 140 -10.36 4.54 -9.65
N PHE A 141 -10.18 4.53 -8.33
CA PHE A 141 -10.06 5.74 -7.53
C PHE A 141 -8.88 6.61 -7.96
N ARG A 142 -7.73 5.99 -8.24
CA ARG A 142 -6.54 6.70 -8.70
C ARG A 142 -6.72 7.28 -10.11
N LEU A 143 -7.31 6.51 -11.02
CA LEU A 143 -7.65 6.98 -12.37
C LEU A 143 -8.58 8.19 -12.32
N ALA A 144 -9.63 8.13 -11.52
CA ALA A 144 -10.59 9.22 -11.36
C ALA A 144 -9.95 10.50 -10.77
N ARG A 145 -8.80 10.38 -10.09
CA ARG A 145 -8.02 11.50 -9.56
C ARG A 145 -6.85 11.93 -10.47
N GLY A 146 -6.81 11.48 -11.71
CA GLY A 146 -5.78 11.88 -12.67
C GLY A 146 -4.43 11.19 -12.51
N ALA A 147 -4.37 10.04 -11.85
CA ALA A 147 -3.13 9.28 -11.81
C ALA A 147 -2.72 8.80 -13.20
N ALA A 148 -1.46 8.96 -13.56
CA ALA A 148 -0.92 8.43 -14.80
C ALA A 148 -0.95 6.89 -14.77
N GLY A 149 -1.76 6.28 -15.65
CA GLY A 149 -1.88 4.84 -15.80
C GLY A 149 -2.67 4.13 -14.69
N MET A 150 -2.84 2.83 -14.85
CA MET A 150 -3.63 1.97 -13.96
C MET A 150 -2.81 1.52 -12.73
N ARG A 151 -2.40 2.46 -11.91
CA ARG A 151 -1.58 2.16 -10.73
C ARG A 151 -2.41 1.55 -9.61
N GLY A 152 -2.10 0.30 -9.27
CA GLY A 152 -2.65 -0.39 -8.10
C GLY A 152 -1.76 -0.30 -6.85
N MET A 153 -2.09 -1.08 -5.84
CA MET A 153 -1.22 -1.35 -4.70
C MET A 153 -0.14 -2.36 -5.12
N GLN A 154 1.07 -2.19 -4.62
CA GLN A 154 2.14 -3.18 -4.80
C GLN A 154 1.97 -4.30 -3.75
N PRO A 155 2.20 -5.58 -4.12
CA PRO A 155 2.19 -6.70 -3.17
C PRO A 155 3.19 -6.49 -2.03
N VAL A 156 4.37 -6.04 -2.37
CA VAL A 156 5.46 -5.70 -1.44
C VAL A 156 5.86 -4.24 -1.64
N ARG A 157 5.99 -3.50 -0.55
CA ARG A 157 6.43 -2.11 -0.58
C ARG A 157 7.41 -1.83 0.55
N GLN A 158 8.58 -1.32 0.21
CA GLN A 158 9.55 -0.80 1.17
C GLN A 158 9.25 0.68 1.47
N THR A 159 9.24 1.05 2.76
CA THR A 159 9.12 2.45 3.20
C THR A 159 10.10 2.68 4.35
N GLY A 160 11.20 3.34 4.08
CA GLY A 160 12.33 3.40 5.02
C GLY A 160 12.82 1.99 5.37
N SER A 161 12.90 1.68 6.64
CA SER A 161 13.31 0.34 7.13
C SER A 161 12.19 -0.69 7.20
N ILE A 162 10.94 -0.32 6.86
CA ILE A 162 9.77 -1.20 7.01
C ILE A 162 9.36 -1.79 5.67
N THR A 163 9.23 -3.11 5.63
CA THR A 163 8.64 -3.85 4.51
C THR A 163 7.15 -4.10 4.80
N TRP A 164 6.30 -3.65 3.90
CA TRP A 164 4.84 -3.85 3.92
C TRP A 164 4.47 -4.91 2.90
N ILE A 165 3.69 -5.91 3.30
CA ILE A 165 3.23 -6.98 2.40
C ILE A 165 1.70 -7.06 2.39
N ARG A 166 1.13 -7.55 1.28
CA ARG A 166 -0.31 -7.75 1.09
C ARG A 166 -0.57 -9.15 0.55
N PRO A 167 -0.49 -10.15 1.42
CA PRO A 167 -0.54 -11.55 0.99
C PRO A 167 -1.86 -11.96 0.31
N LEU A 168 -2.99 -11.28 0.60
CA LEU A 168 -4.31 -11.59 0.02
C LEU A 168 -4.63 -10.76 -1.24
N LEU A 169 -3.67 -10.02 -1.81
CA LEU A 169 -3.93 -9.07 -2.90
C LEU A 169 -4.47 -9.73 -4.18
N SER A 170 -4.21 -11.01 -4.39
CA SER A 170 -4.75 -11.82 -5.48
C SER A 170 -6.08 -12.51 -5.16
N CYS A 171 -6.46 -12.60 -3.88
CA CYS A 171 -7.70 -13.28 -3.47
C CYS A 171 -8.92 -12.37 -3.66
N ARG A 172 -10.04 -12.97 -4.10
CA ARG A 172 -11.34 -12.29 -4.15
C ARG A 172 -11.99 -12.29 -2.75
N ARG A 173 -12.78 -11.27 -2.50
CA ARG A 173 -13.59 -11.18 -1.27
C ARG A 173 -14.47 -12.40 -1.05
N GLU A 174 -15.06 -12.92 -2.11
CA GLU A 174 -15.92 -14.11 -2.10
C GLU A 174 -15.14 -15.36 -1.69
N GLU A 175 -13.93 -15.53 -2.25
CA GLU A 175 -13.04 -16.66 -1.89
C GLU A 175 -12.63 -16.61 -0.42
N ILE A 176 -12.30 -15.42 0.09
CA ILE A 176 -11.97 -15.20 1.51
C ILE A 176 -13.16 -15.57 2.39
N THR A 177 -14.38 -15.15 2.02
CA THR A 177 -15.61 -15.46 2.75
C THR A 177 -15.89 -16.95 2.78
N ALA A 178 -15.85 -17.60 1.60
CA ALA A 178 -16.08 -19.04 1.46
C ALA A 178 -15.08 -19.85 2.27
N TRP A 179 -13.81 -19.47 2.22
CA TRP A 179 -12.75 -20.14 2.98
C TRP A 179 -12.96 -20.04 4.50
N LEU A 180 -13.26 -18.85 5.04
CA LEU A 180 -13.56 -18.69 6.47
C LEU A 180 -14.77 -19.50 6.92
N GLN A 181 -15.82 -19.56 6.08
CA GLN A 181 -17.00 -20.38 6.34
C GLN A 181 -16.65 -21.88 6.36
N GLN A 182 -15.82 -22.34 5.43
CA GLN A 182 -15.37 -23.75 5.38
C GLN A 182 -14.60 -24.17 6.63
N ILE A 183 -13.74 -23.28 7.16
CA ILE A 183 -12.99 -23.57 8.40
C ILE A 183 -13.77 -23.24 9.66
N GLY A 184 -15.04 -22.83 9.56
CA GLY A 184 -15.89 -22.47 10.70
C GLY A 184 -15.38 -21.28 11.51
N GLN A 185 -14.60 -20.36 10.89
CA GLN A 185 -14.03 -19.21 11.57
C GLN A 185 -14.99 -18.01 11.51
N PRO A 186 -15.57 -17.58 12.64
CA PRO A 186 -16.36 -16.36 12.69
C PRO A 186 -15.47 -15.11 12.61
N TRP A 187 -16.06 -14.01 12.13
CA TRP A 187 -15.49 -12.67 12.10
C TRP A 187 -16.53 -11.65 12.54
N ARG A 188 -16.12 -10.42 12.75
CA ARG A 188 -17.03 -9.32 13.04
C ARG A 188 -17.32 -8.52 11.77
N ASP A 189 -18.59 -8.25 11.52
CA ASP A 189 -18.95 -7.29 10.47
C ASP A 189 -18.68 -5.89 11.02
N ASP A 190 -17.74 -5.21 10.37
CA ASP A 190 -17.35 -3.87 10.76
C ASP A 190 -18.51 -2.89 10.49
N ALA A 191 -19.21 -2.46 11.54
CA ALA A 191 -20.24 -1.43 11.45
C ALA A 191 -19.67 -0.09 10.93
N THR A 192 -18.33 0.10 10.94
CA THR A 192 -17.65 1.25 10.32
C THR A 192 -17.59 1.16 8.79
N ASN A 193 -17.89 0.01 8.17
CA ASN A 193 -18.23 -0.05 6.74
C ASN A 193 -19.47 0.79 6.40
N ALA A 194 -20.23 1.25 7.41
CA ALA A 194 -21.35 2.17 7.28
C ALA A 194 -20.96 3.66 7.38
N VAL A 195 -19.72 4.03 7.77
CA VAL A 195 -19.22 5.40 7.59
C VAL A 195 -18.49 5.44 6.25
N PRO A 196 -19.12 5.95 5.22
CA PRO A 196 -18.62 5.79 3.87
C PRO A 196 -17.40 6.71 3.68
N ASP A 197 -16.28 6.15 3.27
CA ASP A 197 -15.56 6.79 2.17
C ASP A 197 -16.54 6.76 0.99
N VAL A 198 -17.33 7.83 0.89
CA VAL A 198 -18.42 7.94 -0.09
C VAL A 198 -17.92 7.51 -1.48
N ALA A 199 -16.69 7.92 -1.84
CA ALA A 199 -16.11 7.62 -3.12
C ALA A 199 -15.75 6.12 -3.29
N ARG A 200 -15.17 5.46 -2.28
CA ARG A 200 -14.84 4.02 -2.37
C ARG A 200 -16.06 3.14 -2.30
N ASN A 201 -17.03 3.49 -1.44
CA ASN A 201 -18.30 2.77 -1.38
C ASN A 201 -19.06 2.89 -2.69
N SER A 202 -19.12 4.08 -3.32
CA SER A 202 -19.73 4.24 -4.64
C SER A 202 -18.99 3.42 -5.71
N LEU A 203 -17.65 3.39 -5.69
CA LEU A 203 -16.89 2.52 -6.61
C LEU A 203 -17.27 1.05 -6.45
N ARG A 204 -17.37 0.58 -5.22
CA ARG A 204 -17.66 -0.81 -4.89
C ARG A 204 -19.11 -1.21 -5.17
N LEU A 205 -20.08 -0.37 -4.76
CA LEU A 205 -21.51 -0.71 -4.76
C LEU A 205 -22.22 -0.33 -6.04
N GLU A 206 -21.68 0.63 -6.80
CA GLU A 206 -22.33 1.20 -7.97
C GLU A 206 -21.48 1.07 -9.23
N VAL A 207 -20.24 1.60 -9.21
CA VAL A 207 -19.41 1.73 -10.42
C VAL A 207 -18.94 0.38 -10.94
N ILE A 208 -18.30 -0.44 -10.08
CA ILE A 208 -17.83 -1.78 -10.49
C ILE A 208 -18.98 -2.68 -10.95
N PRO A 209 -20.12 -2.78 -10.21
CA PRO A 209 -21.28 -3.53 -10.69
C PRO A 209 -21.85 -3.01 -12.01
N THR A 210 -21.88 -1.68 -12.22
CA THR A 210 -22.33 -1.08 -13.47
C THR A 210 -21.40 -1.43 -14.63
N LEU A 211 -20.09 -1.39 -14.43
CA LEU A 211 -19.10 -1.84 -15.42
C LEU A 211 -19.25 -3.32 -15.74
N ASN A 212 -19.44 -4.17 -14.74
CA ASN A 212 -19.67 -5.60 -14.92
C ASN A 212 -20.90 -5.85 -15.79
N LYS A 213 -22.00 -5.17 -15.50
CA LYS A 213 -23.25 -5.27 -16.28
C LYS A 213 -23.05 -4.76 -17.70
N ALA A 214 -22.42 -3.60 -17.89
CA ALA A 214 -22.23 -3.01 -19.22
C ALA A 214 -21.32 -3.84 -20.12
N LEU A 215 -20.32 -4.52 -19.55
CA LEU A 215 -19.35 -5.32 -20.29
C LEU A 215 -19.67 -6.82 -20.30
N GLY A 216 -20.74 -7.25 -19.61
CA GLY A 216 -21.16 -8.66 -19.52
C GLY A 216 -20.13 -9.58 -18.85
N ARG A 217 -19.22 -9.02 -18.02
CA ARG A 217 -18.15 -9.79 -17.36
C ARG A 217 -17.65 -9.07 -16.09
N ASP A 218 -17.00 -9.82 -15.19
CA ASP A 218 -16.31 -9.25 -14.04
C ASP A 218 -15.07 -8.45 -14.47
N VAL A 219 -15.04 -7.15 -14.14
CA VAL A 219 -13.92 -6.24 -14.47
C VAL A 219 -12.79 -6.29 -13.42
N THR A 220 -13.03 -6.82 -12.24
CA THR A 220 -12.04 -6.85 -11.16
C THR A 220 -10.74 -7.55 -11.56
N PRO A 221 -10.76 -8.77 -12.14
CA PRO A 221 -9.51 -9.41 -12.60
C PRO A 221 -8.79 -8.62 -13.68
N ILE A 222 -9.55 -7.93 -14.54
CA ILE A 222 -9.00 -7.13 -15.64
C ILE A 222 -8.27 -5.90 -15.10
N LEU A 223 -8.92 -5.17 -14.17
CA LEU A 223 -8.31 -4.01 -13.50
C LEU A 223 -7.03 -4.40 -12.76
N ASN A 224 -7.06 -5.53 -12.04
CA ASN A 224 -5.92 -6.04 -11.30
C ASN A 224 -4.76 -6.46 -12.22
N ARG A 225 -5.08 -7.15 -13.33
CA ARG A 225 -4.08 -7.48 -14.35
C ARG A 225 -3.45 -6.23 -14.94
N SER A 226 -4.24 -5.23 -15.29
CA SER A 226 -3.73 -3.96 -15.83
C SER A 226 -2.85 -3.23 -14.82
N ALA A 227 -3.22 -3.24 -13.53
CA ALA A 227 -2.41 -2.67 -12.47
C ALA A 227 -1.06 -3.37 -12.30
N ARG A 228 -1.04 -4.70 -12.39
CA ARG A 228 0.18 -5.52 -12.33
C ARG A 228 1.11 -5.22 -13.51
N LEU A 229 0.59 -5.27 -14.73
CA LEU A 229 1.37 -4.96 -15.95
C LEU A 229 1.95 -3.54 -15.91
N GLN A 230 1.19 -2.56 -15.41
CA GLN A 230 1.68 -1.21 -15.22
C GLN A 230 2.79 -1.15 -14.15
N GLY A 231 2.68 -1.93 -13.07
CA GLY A 231 3.71 -2.07 -12.04
C GLY A 231 5.01 -2.60 -12.63
N GLU A 232 4.96 -3.70 -13.35
CA GLU A 232 6.10 -4.33 -14.04
C GLU A 232 6.77 -3.36 -15.04
N THR A 233 5.97 -2.61 -15.81
CA THR A 233 6.47 -1.60 -16.74
C THR A 233 7.24 -0.49 -16.02
N LEU A 234 6.72 -0.03 -14.88
CA LEU A 234 7.38 1.00 -14.08
C LEU A 234 8.68 0.51 -13.43
N GLU A 235 8.71 -0.72 -12.94
CA GLU A 235 9.92 -1.33 -12.39
C GLU A 235 11.01 -1.49 -13.47
N ALA A 236 10.62 -1.95 -14.66
CA ALA A 236 11.54 -2.02 -15.80
C ALA A 236 12.06 -0.64 -16.20
N LEU A 237 11.18 0.38 -16.20
CA LEU A 237 11.60 1.76 -16.48
C LEU A 237 12.55 2.29 -15.40
N GLU A 238 12.27 2.08 -14.13
CA GLU A 238 13.13 2.51 -13.02
C GLU A 238 14.50 1.84 -13.10
N ALA A 239 14.56 0.54 -13.39
CA ALA A 239 15.82 -0.18 -13.59
C ALA A 239 16.61 0.36 -14.79
N ALA A 240 15.93 0.64 -15.92
CA ALA A 240 16.55 1.23 -17.09
C ALA A 240 17.09 2.65 -16.80
N LEU A 241 16.33 3.49 -16.10
CA LEU A 241 16.76 4.84 -15.72
C LEU A 241 17.97 4.82 -14.78
N ALA A 242 18.00 3.89 -13.81
CA ALA A 242 19.13 3.72 -12.90
C ALA A 242 20.43 3.33 -13.62
N ALA A 243 20.33 2.60 -14.75
CA ALA A 243 21.46 2.19 -15.56
C ALA A 243 21.99 3.28 -16.52
N LEU A 244 21.24 4.39 -16.71
CA LEU A 244 21.66 5.46 -17.62
C LEU A 244 22.84 6.26 -17.03
N PRO A 245 23.83 6.68 -17.86
CA PRO A 245 24.94 7.54 -17.45
C PRO A 245 24.49 9.00 -17.27
N SER A 246 23.37 9.21 -16.61
CA SER A 246 22.74 10.52 -16.46
C SER A 246 23.33 11.35 -15.31
N LYS A 247 24.23 10.78 -14.51
CA LYS A 247 24.86 11.44 -13.35
C LYS A 247 26.38 11.49 -13.49
N ASP A 248 26.96 12.53 -12.90
CA ASP A 248 28.41 12.62 -12.75
C ASP A 248 28.90 11.84 -11.49
N PRO A 249 30.23 11.71 -11.28
CA PRO A 249 30.78 10.98 -10.14
C PRO A 249 30.35 11.51 -8.75
N GLN A 250 29.86 12.77 -8.68
CA GLN A 250 29.32 13.37 -7.46
C GLN A 250 27.79 13.17 -7.31
N GLY A 251 27.17 12.39 -8.22
CA GLY A 251 25.74 12.10 -8.18
C GLY A 251 24.84 13.24 -8.68
N ARG A 252 25.40 14.28 -9.31
CA ARG A 252 24.65 15.41 -9.87
C ARG A 252 24.16 15.04 -11.27
N LEU A 253 22.94 15.48 -11.65
CA LEU A 253 22.39 15.19 -12.97
C LEU A 253 23.20 15.91 -14.06
N TYR A 254 23.71 15.17 -15.03
CA TYR A 254 24.53 15.68 -16.13
C TYR A 254 23.65 16.11 -17.30
N LEU A 255 23.49 17.40 -17.49
CA LEU A 255 22.52 17.98 -18.42
C LEU A 255 22.81 17.70 -19.90
N PRO A 256 24.06 17.69 -20.41
CA PRO A 256 24.29 17.33 -21.81
C PRO A 256 23.71 15.99 -22.20
N PHE A 257 23.84 14.98 -21.34
CA PHE A 257 23.20 13.68 -21.58
C PHE A 257 21.67 13.78 -21.61
N VAL A 258 21.08 14.55 -20.69
CA VAL A 258 19.62 14.74 -20.60
C VAL A 258 19.08 15.46 -21.84
N TRP A 259 19.77 16.48 -22.33
CA TRP A 259 19.34 17.25 -23.51
C TRP A 259 19.23 16.42 -24.79
N GLU A 260 20.08 15.39 -24.93
CA GLU A 260 20.07 14.49 -26.10
C GLU A 260 18.89 13.51 -26.08
N GLN A 261 18.19 13.39 -24.94
CA GLN A 261 17.10 12.44 -24.81
C GLN A 261 15.77 12.99 -25.35
N PRO A 262 14.84 12.12 -25.81
CA PRO A 262 13.49 12.50 -26.12
C PRO A 262 12.79 13.15 -24.92
N HIS A 263 11.88 14.08 -25.15
CA HIS A 263 11.17 14.84 -24.10
C HIS A 263 10.55 13.97 -22.99
N ALA A 264 9.93 12.83 -23.36
CA ALA A 264 9.35 11.90 -22.39
C ALA A 264 10.42 11.27 -21.47
N LEU A 265 11.59 10.93 -22.05
CA LEU A 265 12.70 10.34 -21.28
C LEU A 265 13.39 11.40 -20.41
N GLN A 266 13.50 12.66 -20.87
CA GLN A 266 13.97 13.77 -20.03
C GLN A 266 13.13 13.90 -18.76
N LYS A 267 11.78 13.89 -18.89
CA LYS A 267 10.87 13.96 -17.75
C LYS A 267 11.03 12.76 -16.81
N ALA A 268 11.19 11.57 -17.37
CA ALA A 268 11.41 10.36 -16.58
C ALA A 268 12.73 10.42 -15.79
N ILE A 269 13.83 10.86 -16.42
CA ILE A 269 15.15 11.05 -15.80
C ILE A 269 15.06 12.10 -14.67
N ILE A 270 14.40 13.23 -14.92
CA ILE A 270 14.22 14.29 -13.91
C ILE A 270 13.44 13.74 -12.71
N ARG A 271 12.31 13.06 -12.96
CA ARG A 271 11.48 12.46 -11.90
C ARG A 271 12.28 11.45 -11.08
N HIS A 272 13.03 10.58 -11.74
CA HIS A 272 13.89 9.59 -11.09
C HIS A 272 14.97 10.27 -10.23
N TYR A 273 15.64 11.29 -10.76
CA TYR A 273 16.63 12.07 -10.01
C TYR A 273 16.05 12.77 -8.77
N LEU A 274 14.85 13.33 -8.88
CA LEU A 274 14.15 13.94 -7.74
C LEU A 274 13.79 12.89 -6.68
N GLN A 275 13.37 11.68 -7.09
CA GLN A 275 13.04 10.57 -6.19
C GLN A 275 14.27 10.04 -5.45
N GLU A 276 15.40 9.82 -6.14
CA GLU A 276 16.67 9.41 -5.53
C GLU A 276 17.16 10.42 -4.48
N ASN A 277 16.90 11.70 -4.71
CA ASN A 277 17.22 12.76 -3.77
C ASN A 277 16.13 12.98 -2.70
N ALA A 278 15.20 12.03 -2.52
CA ALA A 278 14.13 12.06 -1.53
C ALA A 278 13.30 13.37 -1.54
N VAL A 279 13.02 13.92 -2.74
CA VAL A 279 12.09 15.03 -2.89
C VAL A 279 10.66 14.50 -2.68
N ALA A 280 9.90 15.18 -1.81
CA ALA A 280 8.51 14.82 -1.54
C ALA A 280 7.57 15.40 -2.62
N ASP A 281 6.38 14.80 -2.75
CA ASP A 281 5.25 15.32 -3.52
C ASP A 281 5.60 15.75 -4.97
N ILE A 282 6.30 14.87 -5.70
CA ILE A 282 6.72 15.13 -7.09
C ILE A 282 5.51 15.10 -8.02
N SER A 283 4.94 16.28 -8.28
CA SER A 283 3.85 16.47 -9.25
C SER A 283 4.38 16.59 -10.68
N GLU A 284 3.48 16.53 -11.67
CA GLU A 284 3.85 16.78 -13.07
C GLU A 284 4.31 18.23 -13.27
N GLU A 285 3.64 19.19 -12.62
CA GLU A 285 4.02 20.60 -12.65
C GLU A 285 5.44 20.83 -12.12
N LEU A 286 5.82 20.13 -11.04
CA LEU A 286 7.16 20.21 -10.49
C LEU A 286 8.21 19.67 -11.47
N VAL A 287 7.94 18.54 -12.12
CA VAL A 287 8.83 17.96 -13.14
C VAL A 287 8.99 18.93 -14.32
N LEU A 288 7.89 19.51 -14.81
CA LEU A 288 7.92 20.50 -15.90
C LEU A 288 8.66 21.77 -15.49
N ALA A 289 8.47 22.26 -14.27
CA ALA A 289 9.20 23.41 -13.75
C ALA A 289 10.71 23.15 -13.69
N VAL A 290 11.11 21.95 -13.24
CA VAL A 290 12.54 21.56 -13.25
C VAL A 290 13.05 21.39 -14.68
N GLN A 291 12.27 20.83 -15.60
CA GLN A 291 12.65 20.70 -17.00
C GLN A 291 12.88 22.09 -17.63
N ALA A 292 12.05 23.08 -17.31
CA ALA A 292 12.13 24.43 -17.84
C ALA A 292 13.43 25.18 -17.48
N ILE A 293 14.10 24.80 -16.39
CA ILE A 293 15.37 25.42 -16.01
C ILE A 293 16.60 24.70 -16.59
N LEU A 294 16.44 23.57 -17.28
CA LEU A 294 17.60 22.82 -17.79
C LEU A 294 18.32 23.49 -18.98
N PRO A 295 17.64 24.17 -19.96
CA PRO A 295 18.32 24.83 -21.06
C PRO A 295 19.30 25.89 -20.57
N ALA A 296 20.43 26.03 -21.25
CA ALA A 296 21.49 26.95 -20.83
C ALA A 296 21.06 28.40 -20.88
N ASP A 297 20.16 28.76 -21.77
CA ASP A 297 19.55 30.07 -22.02
C ASP A 297 18.26 30.32 -21.23
N ALA A 298 17.82 29.35 -20.41
CA ALA A 298 16.63 29.51 -19.59
C ALA A 298 16.77 30.73 -18.64
N PRO A 299 15.73 31.61 -18.56
CA PRO A 299 15.80 32.83 -17.77
C PRO A 299 15.98 32.57 -16.26
N ASN A 300 15.48 31.45 -15.80
CA ASN A 300 15.64 31.00 -14.41
C ASN A 300 16.59 29.81 -14.35
N ALA A 301 17.43 29.77 -13.31
CA ALA A 301 18.33 28.67 -13.04
C ALA A 301 17.95 27.90 -11.76
N ARG A 302 16.79 28.19 -11.18
CA ARG A 302 16.36 27.63 -9.90
C ARG A 302 14.86 27.37 -9.85
N VAL A 303 14.48 26.27 -9.18
CA VAL A 303 13.07 25.90 -8.86
C VAL A 303 13.01 25.52 -7.39
N ASN A 304 12.00 26.02 -6.67
CA ASN A 304 11.72 25.63 -5.31
C ASN A 304 11.17 24.21 -5.26
N LEU A 305 11.71 23.42 -4.34
CA LEU A 305 11.24 22.08 -4.02
C LEU A 305 10.61 22.08 -2.63
N PRO A 306 9.77 21.07 -2.30
CA PRO A 306 9.23 20.90 -0.95
C PRO A 306 10.32 20.82 0.13
N ARG A 307 9.97 21.21 1.36
CA ARG A 307 10.84 21.15 2.57
C ARG A 307 12.10 21.99 2.44
N ASP A 308 11.94 23.27 2.04
CA ASP A 308 13.02 24.28 1.94
C ASP A 308 14.25 23.83 1.13
N ARG A 309 13.98 23.11 0.04
CA ARG A 309 15.00 22.68 -0.92
C ARG A 309 14.84 23.41 -2.25
N GLN A 310 15.88 23.36 -3.08
CA GLN A 310 15.89 23.94 -4.42
C GLN A 310 16.58 23.00 -5.41
N ALA A 311 16.04 22.90 -6.61
CA ALA A 311 16.75 22.40 -7.79
C ALA A 311 17.45 23.58 -8.47
N CYS A 312 18.75 23.51 -8.65
CA CYS A 312 19.56 24.60 -9.21
C CYS A 312 20.34 24.07 -10.43
N ARG A 313 20.22 24.77 -11.57
CA ARG A 313 21.13 24.58 -12.68
C ARG A 313 22.43 25.34 -12.39
N ARG A 314 23.54 24.63 -12.38
CA ARG A 314 24.88 25.20 -12.27
C ARG A 314 25.71 24.65 -13.42
N GLU A 315 26.14 25.51 -14.35
CA GLU A 315 26.84 25.11 -15.56
C GLU A 315 26.04 24.03 -16.35
N ARG A 316 26.61 22.84 -16.48
CA ARG A 316 26.00 21.69 -17.17
C ARG A 316 25.46 20.64 -16.19
N ARG A 317 25.04 21.06 -15.01
CA ARG A 317 24.57 20.15 -13.97
C ARG A 317 23.30 20.66 -13.32
N LEU A 318 22.43 19.75 -12.92
CA LEU A 318 21.34 20.02 -11.99
C LEU A 318 21.76 19.49 -10.60
N VAL A 319 21.60 20.32 -9.59
CA VAL A 319 21.94 20.03 -8.21
C VAL A 319 20.75 20.31 -7.32
N ILE A 320 20.52 19.49 -6.31
CA ILE A 320 19.52 19.75 -5.27
C ILE A 320 20.26 20.24 -4.00
N THR A 321 19.85 21.41 -3.51
CA THR A 321 20.45 22.04 -2.31
C THR A 321 19.36 22.42 -1.32
N SER A 322 19.70 22.56 -0.05
CA SER A 322 18.88 23.28 0.93
C SER A 322 18.86 24.77 0.61
N LYS A 323 17.78 25.47 0.96
CA LYS A 323 17.70 26.94 0.87
C LYS A 323 18.61 27.59 1.88
#